data_3c2f5762e242ab5cd7226e9682512693
#
_entry.id   3c2f5762e242ab5cd7226e9682512693
#
_cell.length_a   1.000
_cell.length_b   1.000
_cell.length_c   1.000
_cell.angle_alpha   90.00
_cell.angle_beta   90.00
_cell.angle_gamma   90.00
#
_symmetry.space_group_name_H-M   'P 1'
#
loop_
_entity.id
_entity.type
_entity.pdbx_description
1 polymer ?
#
loop_
_entity_poly.entity_id
_entity_poly.type
_entity_poly.pdbx_seq_one_letter_code
_entity_poly.pdbx_strand_id
1 'polypeptide(L)'
;SLDGKVREVEGVLPIVLEAKMQGFHTCILPEKNVREGRLVPGIRIIGAGTLEQLCRDLNKKEGLGGKISETKAITEFKQIWEPEMLYDVDYSDICGQDMVKRAVEVAVAGGHNLLLVGPPGSGKSMVAKRIPTILPPMQLEESMEVTKIYSVAGMVDREHPLIIKRPFRSVHHTVTRAALIGGGVIPNPGEISLAHGGVLFLDELAEFHKPVLEVLRQPLEEHKIRISRNSGCYEYPADFMLIAAMNPVSYTHLR
;
A
#
# COMPACT_ATOMS: atom_id res chain seq x y z
N SER A 1 -16.21 6.09 -22.57
CA SER A 1 -15.82 5.49 -23.84
C SER A 1 -16.78 5.94 -24.93
N LEU A 2 -16.34 5.92 -26.22
CA LEU A 2 -17.19 6.32 -27.36
C LEU A 2 -18.39 5.38 -27.60
N ASP A 3 -18.36 4.19 -27.00
CA ASP A 3 -19.48 3.22 -27.02
C ASP A 3 -20.53 3.48 -25.93
N GLY A 4 -20.42 4.59 -25.18
CA GLY A 4 -21.31 4.95 -24.09
C GLY A 4 -21.10 4.17 -22.79
N LYS A 5 -20.14 3.24 -22.74
CA LYS A 5 -19.81 2.51 -21.51
C LYS A 5 -18.95 3.36 -20.57
N VAL A 6 -19.26 3.32 -19.29
CA VAL A 6 -18.44 3.91 -18.22
C VAL A 6 -17.37 2.89 -17.82
N ARG A 7 -16.10 3.26 -18.04
CA ARG A 7 -14.95 2.38 -17.73
C ARG A 7 -14.44 2.65 -16.33
N GLU A 8 -13.87 1.62 -15.71
CA GLU A 8 -13.16 1.71 -14.46
C GLU A 8 -11.99 2.69 -14.52
N VAL A 9 -11.70 3.30 -13.39
CA VAL A 9 -10.59 4.25 -13.21
C VAL A 9 -9.80 3.90 -11.95
N GLU A 10 -8.56 4.33 -11.91
CA GLU A 10 -7.67 4.22 -10.74
C GLU A 10 -7.80 5.46 -9.86
N GLY A 11 -7.41 5.36 -8.58
CA GLY A 11 -7.39 6.49 -7.66
C GLY A 11 -8.78 6.97 -7.21
N VAL A 12 -9.77 6.09 -7.15
CA VAL A 12 -11.13 6.46 -6.78
C VAL A 12 -11.23 6.88 -5.32
N LEU A 13 -10.56 6.17 -4.41
CA LEU A 13 -10.63 6.49 -2.99
C LEU A 13 -10.17 7.91 -2.66
N PRO A 14 -9.00 8.39 -3.10
CA PRO A 14 -8.60 9.79 -2.88
C PRO A 14 -9.53 10.79 -3.55
N ILE A 15 -10.08 10.49 -4.74
CA ILE A 15 -11.03 11.37 -5.43
C ILE A 15 -12.31 11.54 -4.60
N VAL A 16 -12.87 10.47 -4.06
CA VAL A 16 -14.11 10.51 -3.25
C VAL A 16 -13.87 11.21 -1.92
N LEU A 17 -12.70 11.00 -1.29
CA LEU A 17 -12.31 11.71 -0.08
C LEU A 17 -12.22 13.21 -0.32
N GLU A 18 -11.57 13.63 -1.40
CA GLU A 18 -11.46 15.05 -1.78
C GLU A 18 -12.83 15.66 -2.08
N ALA A 19 -13.67 14.95 -2.85
CA ALA A 19 -15.04 15.39 -3.13
C ALA A 19 -15.83 15.63 -1.83
N LYS A 20 -15.70 14.72 -0.85
CA LYS A 20 -16.33 14.90 0.46
C LYS A 20 -15.79 16.13 1.20
N MET A 21 -14.47 16.34 1.19
CA MET A 21 -13.85 17.52 1.83
C MET A 21 -14.30 18.83 1.20
N GLN A 22 -14.56 18.85 -0.11
CA GLN A 22 -15.10 19.99 -0.84
C GLN A 22 -16.63 20.18 -0.67
N GLY A 23 -17.29 19.33 0.13
CA GLY A 23 -18.72 19.45 0.46
C GLY A 23 -19.66 18.80 -0.55
N PHE A 24 -19.16 17.99 -1.48
CA PHE A 24 -20.05 17.22 -2.34
C PHE A 24 -20.74 16.10 -1.54
N HIS A 25 -22.04 15.96 -1.74
CA HIS A 25 -22.86 14.96 -1.05
C HIS A 25 -23.06 13.68 -1.87
N THR A 26 -22.71 13.69 -3.14
CA THR A 26 -22.92 12.57 -4.07
C THR A 26 -21.77 12.47 -5.06
N CYS A 27 -21.23 11.26 -5.24
CA CYS A 27 -20.29 10.92 -6.31
C CYS A 27 -20.90 9.85 -7.22
N ILE A 28 -20.72 10.03 -8.51
CA ILE A 28 -21.09 9.06 -9.53
C ILE A 28 -19.81 8.40 -10.01
N LEU A 29 -19.72 7.08 -9.88
CA LEU A 29 -18.55 6.28 -10.18
C LEU A 29 -18.86 5.19 -11.20
N PRO A 30 -17.85 4.68 -11.92
CA PRO A 30 -18.01 3.42 -12.66
C PRO A 30 -18.52 2.31 -11.73
N GLU A 31 -19.41 1.44 -12.24
CA GLU A 31 -20.00 0.36 -11.43
C GLU A 31 -18.95 -0.48 -10.70
N LYS A 32 -17.83 -0.76 -11.36
CA LYS A 32 -16.73 -1.56 -10.80
C LYS A 32 -15.97 -0.87 -9.65
N ASN A 33 -16.07 0.47 -9.54
CA ASN A 33 -15.40 1.25 -8.51
C ASN A 33 -16.32 1.60 -7.31
N VAL A 34 -17.57 1.18 -7.35
CA VAL A 34 -18.57 1.53 -6.32
C VAL A 34 -18.15 1.03 -4.94
N ARG A 35 -17.59 -0.20 -4.84
CA ARG A 35 -17.16 -0.76 -3.55
C ARG A 35 -16.04 0.05 -2.92
N GLU A 36 -15.07 0.45 -3.72
CA GLU A 36 -13.96 1.32 -3.30
C GLU A 36 -14.49 2.69 -2.83
N GLY A 37 -15.34 3.33 -3.61
CA GLY A 37 -15.95 4.62 -3.23
C GLY A 37 -16.76 4.54 -1.94
N ARG A 38 -17.40 3.42 -1.66
CA ARG A 38 -18.17 3.18 -0.43
C ARG A 38 -17.33 3.04 0.84
N LEU A 39 -16.00 2.96 0.74
CA LEU A 39 -15.11 3.04 1.89
C LEU A 39 -15.18 4.42 2.57
N VAL A 40 -15.61 5.47 1.86
CA VAL A 40 -15.75 6.82 2.41
C VAL A 40 -17.13 7.00 3.03
N PRO A 41 -17.26 7.12 4.35
CA PRO A 41 -18.56 7.34 5.00
C PRO A 41 -19.08 8.76 4.74
N GLY A 42 -20.41 8.92 4.75
CA GLY A 42 -21.07 10.24 4.71
C GLY A 42 -21.18 10.88 3.31
N ILE A 43 -20.83 10.17 2.24
CA ILE A 43 -21.06 10.57 0.86
C ILE A 43 -21.87 9.50 0.13
N ARG A 44 -22.81 9.93 -0.72
CA ARG A 44 -23.61 9.01 -1.52
C ARG A 44 -22.84 8.56 -2.74
N ILE A 45 -22.71 7.24 -2.94
CA ILE A 45 -22.04 6.66 -4.11
C ILE A 45 -23.08 6.02 -5.03
N ILE A 46 -23.04 6.41 -6.29
CA ILE A 46 -23.91 5.91 -7.35
C ILE A 46 -23.06 5.26 -8.43
N GLY A 47 -23.34 4.00 -8.74
CA GLY A 47 -22.69 3.28 -9.82
C GLY A 47 -23.35 3.57 -11.17
N ALA A 48 -22.54 3.74 -12.21
CA ALA A 48 -22.97 3.89 -13.58
C ALA A 48 -22.25 2.91 -14.50
N GLY A 49 -22.97 2.03 -15.17
CA GLY A 49 -22.43 1.10 -16.17
C GLY A 49 -22.37 1.72 -17.56
N THR A 50 -23.38 2.55 -17.91
CA THR A 50 -23.47 3.26 -19.18
C THR A 50 -23.95 4.68 -18.98
N LEU A 51 -23.58 5.57 -19.92
CA LEU A 51 -24.03 6.95 -19.92
C LEU A 51 -25.55 7.05 -20.11
N GLU A 52 -26.12 6.18 -20.94
CA GLU A 52 -27.55 6.12 -21.17
C GLU A 52 -28.34 5.78 -19.89
N GLN A 53 -27.87 4.79 -19.12
CA GLN A 53 -28.46 4.44 -17.82
C GLN A 53 -28.40 5.65 -16.89
N LEU A 54 -27.23 6.29 -16.78
CA LEU A 54 -27.04 7.47 -15.94
C LEU A 54 -28.01 8.61 -16.32
N CYS A 55 -28.14 8.92 -17.62
CA CYS A 55 -29.08 9.95 -18.08
C CYS A 55 -30.54 9.61 -17.75
N ARG A 56 -30.94 8.35 -17.90
CA ARG A 56 -32.29 7.90 -17.51
C ARG A 56 -32.55 8.06 -16.01
N ASP A 57 -31.56 7.71 -15.19
CA ASP A 57 -31.67 7.77 -13.73
C ASP A 57 -31.69 9.22 -13.23
N LEU A 58 -30.92 10.12 -13.85
CA LEU A 58 -30.93 11.55 -13.55
C LEU A 58 -32.27 12.22 -13.91
N ASN A 59 -32.95 11.73 -14.94
CA ASN A 59 -34.22 12.29 -15.40
C ASN A 59 -35.45 11.77 -14.62
N LYS A 60 -35.29 10.78 -13.71
CA LYS A 60 -36.37 10.31 -12.84
C LYS A 60 -36.73 11.38 -11.82
N LYS A 61 -38.05 11.72 -11.70
CA LYS A 61 -38.52 12.71 -10.72
C LYS A 61 -38.25 12.34 -9.25
N GLU A 62 -38.01 11.06 -8.96
CA GLU A 62 -37.71 10.55 -7.62
C GLU A 62 -36.23 10.74 -7.19
N GLY A 63 -35.43 11.35 -8.05
CA GLY A 63 -34.00 11.55 -7.82
C GLY A 63 -33.17 10.27 -7.99
N LEU A 64 -31.87 10.44 -7.92
CA LEU A 64 -30.91 9.33 -8.02
C LEU A 64 -31.06 8.40 -6.79
N GLY A 65 -31.61 7.22 -7.01
CA GLY A 65 -31.79 6.18 -6.00
C GLY A 65 -30.44 5.52 -5.61
N GLY A 66 -29.61 6.25 -4.91
CA GLY A 66 -28.36 5.71 -4.36
C GLY A 66 -28.49 5.61 -2.84
N LYS A 67 -28.07 4.48 -2.26
CA LYS A 67 -27.94 4.38 -0.80
C LYS A 67 -26.78 5.25 -0.33
N ILE A 68 -27.01 6.09 0.67
CA ILE A 68 -25.92 6.73 1.40
C ILE A 68 -25.08 5.60 2.01
N SER A 69 -23.79 5.66 1.80
CA SER A 69 -22.87 4.69 2.40
C SER A 69 -22.82 4.93 3.92
N GLU A 70 -23.78 4.34 4.63
CA GLU A 70 -23.69 4.23 6.07
C GLU A 70 -22.65 3.16 6.38
N THR A 71 -21.49 3.60 6.84
CA THR A 71 -20.56 2.88 7.72
C THR A 71 -20.32 1.37 7.48
N LYS A 72 -20.55 0.83 6.27
CA LYS A 72 -20.24 -0.57 6.00
C LYS A 72 -18.74 -0.86 6.11
N ALA A 73 -17.87 0.09 5.71
CA ALA A 73 -16.43 -0.07 5.82
C ALA A 73 -15.98 -0.34 7.28
N ILE A 74 -16.57 0.34 8.26
CA ILE A 74 -16.25 0.12 9.68
C ILE A 74 -16.80 -1.23 10.16
N THR A 75 -17.95 -1.65 9.66
CA THR A 75 -18.55 -2.95 10.03
C THR A 75 -17.79 -4.10 9.39
N GLU A 76 -17.40 -3.97 8.11
CA GLU A 76 -16.56 -4.94 7.42
C GLU A 76 -15.16 -5.02 8.04
N PHE A 77 -14.56 -3.88 8.43
CA PHE A 77 -13.29 -3.83 9.15
C PHE A 77 -13.37 -4.58 10.49
N LYS A 78 -14.45 -4.40 11.27
CA LYS A 78 -14.66 -5.11 12.54
C LYS A 78 -14.94 -6.60 12.38
N GLN A 79 -15.54 -7.03 11.25
CA GLN A 79 -15.86 -8.43 10.97
C GLN A 79 -14.65 -9.21 10.40
N ILE A 80 -13.70 -8.53 9.73
CA ILE A 80 -12.52 -9.16 9.12
C ILE A 80 -11.34 -9.21 10.11
N TRP A 81 -11.51 -8.63 11.31
CA TRP A 81 -10.48 -8.48 12.32
C TRP A 81 -10.18 -9.79 13.10
N GLU A 82 -9.91 -10.89 12.41
CA GLU A 82 -9.24 -12.03 13.02
C GLU A 82 -7.78 -12.07 12.50
N PRO A 83 -6.80 -11.65 13.30
CA PRO A 83 -5.39 -11.55 12.88
C PRO A 83 -4.82 -12.86 12.33
N GLU A 84 -5.34 -13.99 12.83
CA GLU A 84 -4.84 -15.33 12.51
C GLU A 84 -5.12 -15.78 11.06
N MET A 85 -6.09 -15.16 10.37
CA MET A 85 -6.43 -15.51 8.98
C MET A 85 -5.84 -14.54 7.94
N LEU A 86 -5.08 -13.52 8.35
CA LEU A 86 -4.63 -12.48 7.44
C LEU A 86 -3.45 -12.88 6.55
N TYR A 87 -2.59 -13.78 7.01
CA TYR A 87 -1.34 -14.10 6.32
C TYR A 87 -1.24 -15.59 6.03
N ASP A 88 -0.67 -15.94 4.88
CA ASP A 88 -0.39 -17.32 4.47
C ASP A 88 0.84 -17.94 5.18
N VAL A 89 1.56 -17.13 5.96
CA VAL A 89 2.76 -17.49 6.72
C VAL A 89 2.66 -16.90 8.12
N ASP A 90 3.32 -17.52 9.09
CA ASP A 90 3.35 -17.04 10.47
C ASP A 90 4.79 -16.99 11.00
N TYR A 91 5.04 -16.07 11.93
CA TYR A 91 6.35 -15.92 12.56
C TYR A 91 6.71 -17.16 13.37
N SER A 92 5.74 -17.88 13.91
CA SER A 92 5.92 -19.14 14.64
C SER A 92 6.49 -20.27 13.78
N ASP A 93 6.35 -20.20 12.44
CA ASP A 93 6.94 -21.18 11.51
C ASP A 93 8.49 -21.17 11.52
N ILE A 94 9.11 -20.14 12.09
CA ILE A 94 10.57 -20.03 12.16
C ILE A 94 11.09 -21.00 13.22
N CYS A 95 11.70 -22.11 12.78
CA CYS A 95 12.33 -23.06 13.67
C CYS A 95 13.73 -22.63 14.07
N GLY A 96 14.05 -22.68 15.35
CA GLY A 96 15.35 -22.25 15.90
C GLY A 96 15.58 -20.73 15.74
N GLN A 97 16.85 -20.34 15.61
CA GLN A 97 17.29 -18.95 15.42
C GLN A 97 16.81 -17.98 16.53
N ASP A 98 16.83 -18.40 17.78
CA ASP A 98 16.25 -17.66 18.91
C ASP A 98 16.82 -16.23 19.06
N MET A 99 18.11 -16.05 18.78
CA MET A 99 18.74 -14.72 18.79
C MET A 99 18.18 -13.80 17.69
N VAL A 100 17.94 -14.34 16.49
CA VAL A 100 17.35 -13.58 15.37
C VAL A 100 15.89 -13.25 15.68
N LYS A 101 15.13 -14.22 16.18
CA LYS A 101 13.74 -14.01 16.61
C LYS A 101 13.66 -12.89 17.64
N ARG A 102 14.49 -12.95 18.68
CA ARG A 102 14.51 -11.93 19.72
C ARG A 102 14.90 -10.56 19.19
N ALA A 103 15.90 -10.48 18.30
CA ALA A 103 16.28 -9.21 17.66
C ALA A 103 15.15 -8.61 16.82
N VAL A 104 14.42 -9.45 16.06
CA VAL A 104 13.27 -9.02 15.26
C VAL A 104 12.12 -8.54 16.16
N GLU A 105 11.77 -9.26 17.22
CA GLU A 105 10.74 -8.84 18.19
C GLU A 105 11.06 -7.46 18.78
N VAL A 106 12.31 -7.24 19.20
CA VAL A 106 12.75 -5.95 19.75
C VAL A 106 12.68 -4.86 18.68
N ALA A 107 13.11 -5.15 17.45
CA ALA A 107 13.05 -4.20 16.35
C ALA A 107 11.61 -3.82 15.99
N VAL A 108 10.70 -4.79 15.94
CA VAL A 108 9.27 -4.57 15.69
C VAL A 108 8.63 -3.76 16.82
N ALA A 109 8.91 -4.12 18.08
CA ALA A 109 8.35 -3.42 19.24
C ALA A 109 8.82 -1.95 19.32
N GLY A 110 10.03 -1.66 18.83
CA GLY A 110 10.60 -0.31 18.83
C GLY A 110 10.44 0.45 17.51
N GLY A 111 9.85 -0.15 16.48
CA GLY A 111 9.79 0.44 15.13
C GLY A 111 11.17 0.64 14.49
N HIS A 112 12.16 -0.22 14.84
CA HIS A 112 13.53 -0.07 14.40
C HIS A 112 13.79 -0.77 13.06
N ASN A 113 14.62 -0.15 12.23
CA ASN A 113 15.16 -0.78 11.04
C ASN A 113 16.15 -1.89 11.42
N LEU A 114 16.24 -2.96 10.60
CA LEU A 114 17.03 -4.14 10.92
C LEU A 114 17.90 -4.57 9.73
N LEU A 115 19.16 -4.91 10.01
CA LEU A 115 20.06 -5.54 9.06
C LEU A 115 20.30 -7.01 9.44
N LEU A 116 19.96 -7.93 8.54
CA LEU A 116 20.21 -9.37 8.68
C LEU A 116 21.49 -9.73 7.92
N VAL A 117 22.51 -10.17 8.65
CA VAL A 117 23.81 -10.60 8.08
C VAL A 117 23.99 -12.09 8.28
N GLY A 118 24.28 -12.82 7.21
CA GLY A 118 24.51 -14.26 7.31
C GLY A 118 24.76 -14.90 5.93
N PRO A 119 25.27 -16.14 5.90
CA PRO A 119 25.57 -16.83 4.64
C PRO A 119 24.30 -17.06 3.80
N PRO A 120 24.44 -17.35 2.50
CA PRO A 120 23.33 -17.79 1.67
C PRO A 120 22.63 -18.99 2.29
N GLY A 121 21.29 -19.06 2.19
CA GLY A 121 20.49 -20.15 2.76
C GLY A 121 20.26 -20.08 4.27
N SER A 122 20.74 -19.04 4.99
CA SER A 122 20.52 -18.89 6.44
C SER A 122 19.09 -18.45 6.83
N GLY A 123 18.16 -18.32 5.88
CA GLY A 123 16.76 -18.00 6.18
C GLY A 123 16.42 -16.52 6.30
N LYS A 124 17.33 -15.58 5.96
CA LYS A 124 17.12 -14.13 6.08
C LYS A 124 15.82 -13.64 5.42
N SER A 125 15.62 -14.00 4.16
CA SER A 125 14.42 -13.63 3.39
C SER A 125 13.15 -14.32 3.91
N MET A 126 13.29 -15.53 4.48
CA MET A 126 12.19 -16.24 5.14
C MET A 126 11.76 -15.51 6.43
N VAL A 127 12.70 -15.07 7.24
CA VAL A 127 12.43 -14.26 8.44
C VAL A 127 11.77 -12.94 8.06
N ALA A 128 12.36 -12.21 7.10
CA ALA A 128 11.82 -10.91 6.65
C ALA A 128 10.36 -10.98 6.21
N LYS A 129 9.97 -12.00 5.43
CA LYS A 129 8.58 -12.21 4.96
C LYS A 129 7.57 -12.44 6.07
N ARG A 130 8.02 -12.88 7.25
CA ARG A 130 7.17 -13.17 8.41
C ARG A 130 7.05 -11.99 9.38
N ILE A 131 7.85 -10.94 9.24
CA ILE A 131 7.79 -9.74 10.09
C ILE A 131 6.41 -9.09 10.09
N PRO A 132 5.69 -8.95 8.96
CA PRO A 132 4.34 -8.38 8.95
C PRO A 132 3.35 -9.07 9.89
N THR A 133 3.54 -10.36 10.18
CA THR A 133 2.63 -11.14 11.05
C THR A 133 2.74 -10.80 12.53
N ILE A 134 3.85 -10.18 12.94
CA ILE A 134 4.08 -9.74 14.32
C ILE A 134 4.06 -8.22 14.49
N LEU A 135 3.88 -7.46 13.39
CA LEU A 135 3.61 -6.03 13.48
C LEU A 135 2.24 -5.81 14.13
N PRO A 136 2.07 -4.72 14.90
CA PRO A 136 0.73 -4.35 15.38
C PRO A 136 -0.26 -4.24 14.24
N PRO A 137 -1.50 -4.73 14.41
CA PRO A 137 -2.52 -4.64 13.39
C PRO A 137 -2.78 -3.16 13.01
N MET A 138 -3.08 -2.90 11.72
CA MET A 138 -3.37 -1.54 11.26
C MET A 138 -4.68 -1.04 11.87
N GLN A 139 -4.70 0.22 12.30
CA GLN A 139 -5.94 0.92 12.60
C GLN A 139 -6.67 1.28 11.30
N LEU A 140 -7.95 1.65 11.40
CA LEU A 140 -8.75 1.98 10.21
C LEU A 140 -8.13 3.14 9.42
N GLU A 141 -7.61 4.15 10.11
CA GLU A 141 -6.96 5.31 9.52
C GLU A 141 -5.70 4.91 8.73
N GLU A 142 -4.85 4.05 9.31
CA GLU A 142 -3.66 3.50 8.64
C GLU A 142 -4.07 2.67 7.41
N SER A 143 -5.08 1.81 7.56
CA SER A 143 -5.62 0.98 6.47
C SER A 143 -6.15 1.84 5.32
N MET A 144 -6.84 2.94 5.63
CA MET A 144 -7.32 3.92 4.63
C MET A 144 -6.16 4.64 3.93
N GLU A 145 -5.09 5.00 4.65
CA GLU A 145 -3.90 5.62 4.05
C GLU A 145 -3.19 4.67 3.09
N VAL A 146 -2.96 3.44 3.50
CA VAL A 146 -2.40 2.39 2.64
C VAL A 146 -3.28 2.18 1.41
N THR A 147 -4.60 2.05 1.61
CA THR A 147 -5.55 1.84 0.51
C THR A 147 -5.55 2.99 -0.49
N LYS A 148 -5.39 4.26 -0.07
CA LYS A 148 -5.24 5.41 -0.99
C LYS A 148 -4.05 5.25 -1.92
N ILE A 149 -2.89 4.82 -1.39
CA ILE A 149 -1.67 4.63 -2.18
C ILE A 149 -1.90 3.53 -3.22
N TYR A 150 -2.45 2.40 -2.79
CA TYR A 150 -2.74 1.27 -3.67
C TYR A 150 -3.85 1.57 -4.70
N SER A 151 -4.81 2.43 -4.34
CA SER A 151 -5.84 2.93 -5.26
C SER A 151 -5.22 3.71 -6.42
N VAL A 152 -4.32 4.65 -6.12
CA VAL A 152 -3.58 5.42 -7.14
C VAL A 152 -2.72 4.50 -8.01
N ALA A 153 -2.13 3.46 -7.42
CA ALA A 153 -1.33 2.47 -8.15
C ALA A 153 -2.16 1.47 -8.97
N GLY A 154 -3.51 1.51 -8.89
CA GLY A 154 -4.38 0.54 -9.55
C GLY A 154 -4.26 -0.89 -9.00
N MET A 155 -3.82 -1.04 -7.74
CA MET A 155 -3.50 -2.32 -7.10
C MET A 155 -4.52 -2.75 -6.02
N VAL A 156 -5.68 -2.11 -5.99
CA VAL A 156 -6.77 -2.44 -5.06
C VAL A 156 -7.59 -3.60 -5.59
N ASP A 157 -7.91 -4.57 -4.73
CA ASP A 157 -8.87 -5.62 -5.06
C ASP A 157 -10.29 -5.06 -5.18
N ARG A 158 -11.04 -5.51 -6.19
CA ARG A 158 -12.39 -4.98 -6.48
C ARG A 158 -13.44 -5.49 -5.52
N GLU A 159 -13.27 -6.71 -5.04
CA GLU A 159 -14.21 -7.33 -4.11
C GLU A 159 -13.94 -6.88 -2.66
N HIS A 160 -12.66 -6.74 -2.32
CA HIS A 160 -12.17 -6.34 -1.01
C HIS A 160 -11.21 -5.15 -1.13
N PRO A 161 -11.73 -3.94 -1.39
CA PRO A 161 -10.89 -2.78 -1.70
C PRO A 161 -10.09 -2.26 -0.51
N LEU A 162 -10.50 -2.53 0.73
CA LEU A 162 -9.77 -2.08 1.91
C LEU A 162 -8.57 -2.99 2.20
N ILE A 163 -7.38 -2.39 2.26
CA ILE A 163 -6.15 -3.11 2.59
C ILE A 163 -6.01 -3.16 4.11
N ILE A 164 -6.11 -4.37 4.66
CA ILE A 164 -6.05 -4.63 6.10
C ILE A 164 -4.74 -5.32 6.52
N LYS A 165 -4.01 -5.91 5.57
CA LYS A 165 -2.71 -6.53 5.79
C LYS A 165 -1.62 -5.47 5.69
N ARG A 166 -0.66 -5.48 6.63
CA ARG A 166 0.52 -4.62 6.50
C ARG A 166 1.30 -5.01 5.25
N PRO A 167 1.62 -4.05 4.37
CA PRO A 167 2.34 -4.32 3.14
C PRO A 167 3.72 -4.93 3.41
N PHE A 168 4.11 -5.88 2.56
CA PHE A 168 5.48 -6.38 2.47
C PHE A 168 5.97 -6.19 1.04
N ARG A 169 6.92 -5.28 0.86
CA ARG A 169 7.51 -4.99 -0.44
C ARG A 169 8.95 -5.49 -0.47
N SER A 170 9.21 -6.47 -1.32
CA SER A 170 10.55 -7.03 -1.49
C SER A 170 11.19 -6.47 -2.75
N VAL A 171 12.32 -5.82 -2.58
CA VAL A 171 13.03 -5.14 -3.65
C VAL A 171 14.37 -5.83 -3.89
N HIS A 172 14.63 -6.16 -5.15
CA HIS A 172 15.89 -6.76 -5.60
C HIS A 172 16.88 -5.66 -6.03
N HIS A 173 18.18 -5.91 -5.94
CA HIS A 173 19.24 -4.94 -6.28
C HIS A 173 19.17 -4.41 -7.73
N THR A 174 18.50 -5.12 -8.64
CA THR A 174 18.29 -4.68 -10.03
C THR A 174 17.23 -3.61 -10.21
N VAL A 175 16.55 -3.21 -9.11
CA VAL A 175 15.51 -2.18 -9.14
C VAL A 175 16.07 -0.85 -9.66
N THR A 176 15.27 -0.17 -10.48
CA THR A 176 15.62 1.18 -10.91
C THR A 176 15.20 2.21 -9.85
N ARG A 177 15.90 3.36 -9.82
CA ARG A 177 15.51 4.49 -8.97
C ARG A 177 14.05 4.90 -9.19
N ALA A 178 13.58 4.90 -10.44
CA ALA A 178 12.20 5.25 -10.78
C ALA A 178 11.18 4.24 -10.25
N ALA A 179 11.49 2.95 -10.26
CA ALA A 179 10.61 1.94 -9.67
C ALA A 179 10.54 2.05 -8.15
N LEU A 180 11.66 2.43 -7.51
CA LEU A 180 11.73 2.57 -6.06
C LEU A 180 10.96 3.81 -5.57
N ILE A 181 11.18 4.97 -6.19
CA ILE A 181 10.55 6.24 -5.83
C ILE A 181 9.12 6.35 -6.39
N GLY A 182 8.91 5.83 -7.56
CA GLY A 182 7.76 6.10 -8.39
C GLY A 182 8.04 7.15 -9.47
N GLY A 183 7.08 7.37 -10.33
CA GLY A 183 7.20 8.31 -11.45
C GLY A 183 6.25 7.98 -12.58
N GLY A 184 6.59 8.47 -13.76
CA GLY A 184 5.76 8.38 -14.96
C GLY A 184 5.28 9.77 -15.41
N VAL A 185 4.49 9.81 -16.48
CA VAL A 185 3.83 11.04 -16.97
C VAL A 185 2.79 11.51 -15.94
N ILE A 186 1.99 10.57 -15.45
CA ILE A 186 1.19 10.70 -14.23
C ILE A 186 2.01 9.99 -13.15
N PRO A 187 2.49 10.72 -12.11
CA PRO A 187 3.32 10.12 -11.09
C PRO A 187 2.57 9.04 -10.31
N ASN A 188 3.01 7.79 -10.48
CA ASN A 188 2.54 6.65 -9.69
C ASN A 188 3.47 6.42 -8.50
N PRO A 189 2.95 5.95 -7.35
CA PRO A 189 3.76 5.59 -6.19
C PRO A 189 4.72 4.44 -6.54
N GLY A 190 5.95 4.51 -6.02
CA GLY A 190 6.94 3.43 -6.16
C GLY A 190 6.91 2.46 -4.96
N GLU A 191 7.87 1.52 -4.96
CA GLU A 191 7.97 0.47 -3.93
C GLU A 191 8.08 1.04 -2.51
N ILE A 192 8.74 2.19 -2.35
CA ILE A 192 8.85 2.89 -1.06
C ILE A 192 7.48 3.29 -0.54
N SER A 193 6.65 3.93 -1.36
CA SER A 193 5.30 4.34 -0.96
C SER A 193 4.35 3.15 -0.82
N LEU A 194 4.52 2.12 -1.65
CA LEU A 194 3.76 0.87 -1.54
C LEU A 194 4.11 0.07 -0.27
N ALA A 195 5.26 0.34 0.37
CA ALA A 195 5.63 -0.25 1.66
C ALA A 195 5.06 0.52 2.87
N HIS A 196 4.39 1.66 2.65
CA HIS A 196 3.83 2.47 3.74
C HIS A 196 2.95 1.66 4.69
N GLY A 197 3.12 1.86 5.98
CA GLY A 197 2.43 1.12 7.03
C GLY A 197 2.90 -0.32 7.21
N GLY A 198 3.97 -0.75 6.52
CA GLY A 198 4.46 -2.11 6.52
C GLY A 198 5.97 -2.26 6.47
N VAL A 199 6.48 -3.16 5.66
CA VAL A 199 7.90 -3.53 5.57
C VAL A 199 8.43 -3.32 4.15
N LEU A 200 9.54 -2.59 4.05
CA LEU A 200 10.37 -2.55 2.84
C LEU A 200 11.58 -3.48 3.06
N PHE A 201 11.66 -4.55 2.28
CA PHE A 201 12.75 -5.52 2.35
C PHE A 201 13.71 -5.36 1.18
N LEU A 202 14.99 -5.11 1.48
CA LEU A 202 16.08 -5.05 0.52
C LEU A 202 16.90 -6.33 0.63
N ASP A 203 16.78 -7.23 -0.33
CA ASP A 203 17.62 -8.42 -0.40
C ASP A 203 18.93 -8.11 -1.11
N GLU A 204 20.03 -8.76 -0.69
CA GLU A 204 21.37 -8.55 -1.23
C GLU A 204 21.82 -7.08 -1.19
N LEU A 205 21.70 -6.43 -0.03
CA LEU A 205 21.98 -5.00 0.15
C LEU A 205 23.31 -4.54 -0.43
N ALA A 206 24.34 -5.39 -0.35
CA ALA A 206 25.69 -5.07 -0.84
C ALA A 206 25.76 -4.92 -2.38
N GLU A 207 24.80 -5.48 -3.12
CA GLU A 207 24.73 -5.44 -4.59
C GLU A 207 23.97 -4.20 -5.11
N PHE A 208 23.33 -3.44 -4.24
CA PHE A 208 22.62 -2.23 -4.66
C PHE A 208 23.58 -1.13 -5.06
N HIS A 209 23.29 -0.48 -6.17
CA HIS A 209 24.02 0.73 -6.57
C HIS A 209 23.80 1.88 -5.57
N LYS A 210 24.88 2.55 -5.17
CA LYS A 210 24.84 3.66 -4.20
C LYS A 210 23.77 4.72 -4.50
N PRO A 211 23.56 5.20 -5.77
CA PRO A 211 22.50 6.16 -6.07
C PRO A 211 21.07 5.65 -5.81
N VAL A 212 20.86 4.32 -5.80
CA VAL A 212 19.57 3.72 -5.47
C VAL A 212 19.35 3.72 -3.97
N LEU A 213 20.38 3.45 -3.18
CA LEU A 213 20.30 3.50 -1.72
C LEU A 213 20.14 4.94 -1.18
N GLU A 214 20.76 5.92 -1.83
CA GLU A 214 20.66 7.33 -1.41
C GLU A 214 19.22 7.86 -1.45
N VAL A 215 18.34 7.31 -2.29
CA VAL A 215 16.94 7.75 -2.34
C VAL A 215 16.13 7.33 -1.13
N LEU A 216 16.60 6.36 -0.35
CA LEU A 216 15.96 5.94 0.90
C LEU A 216 16.16 6.92 2.03
N ARG A 217 17.14 7.84 1.92
CA ARG A 217 17.47 8.78 2.98
C ARG A 217 16.27 9.68 3.33
N GLN A 218 15.66 10.30 2.33
CA GLN A 218 14.52 11.18 2.56
C GLN A 218 13.33 10.47 3.23
N PRO A 219 12.82 9.32 2.73
CA PRO A 219 11.71 8.64 3.38
C PRO A 219 12.03 8.10 4.77
N LEU A 220 13.28 7.72 5.06
CA LEU A 220 13.69 7.29 6.39
C LEU A 220 13.77 8.45 7.41
N GLU A 221 14.02 9.67 6.95
CA GLU A 221 14.09 10.87 7.81
C GLU A 221 12.74 11.59 7.91
N GLU A 222 11.99 11.68 6.80
CA GLU A 222 10.77 12.51 6.69
C GLU A 222 9.47 11.70 6.65
N HIS A 223 9.52 10.36 6.58
CA HIS A 223 8.37 9.45 6.42
C HIS A 223 7.50 9.77 5.19
N LYS A 224 8.09 10.38 4.17
CA LYS A 224 7.44 10.75 2.92
C LYS A 224 8.42 10.86 1.76
N ILE A 225 7.89 10.76 0.55
CA ILE A 225 8.64 10.91 -0.67
C ILE A 225 8.01 11.99 -1.54
N ARG A 226 8.85 12.85 -2.15
CA ARG A 226 8.41 13.90 -3.05
C ARG A 226 8.87 13.63 -4.46
N ILE A 227 7.93 13.66 -5.40
CA ILE A 227 8.16 13.50 -6.83
C ILE A 227 7.85 14.83 -7.52
N SER A 228 8.88 15.56 -7.92
CA SER A 228 8.72 16.79 -8.69
C SER A 228 8.70 16.50 -10.19
N ARG A 229 7.70 17.02 -10.89
CA ARG A 229 7.53 16.94 -12.34
C ARG A 229 7.08 18.29 -12.88
N ASN A 230 7.12 18.45 -14.20
CA ASN A 230 6.62 19.68 -14.84
C ASN A 230 5.13 19.93 -14.56
N SER A 231 4.36 18.85 -14.31
CA SER A 231 2.93 18.89 -13.97
C SER A 231 2.65 19.24 -12.51
N GLY A 232 3.65 19.25 -11.63
CA GLY A 232 3.48 19.55 -10.21
C GLY A 232 4.43 18.79 -9.29
N CYS A 233 4.29 19.03 -8.00
CA CYS A 233 4.96 18.29 -6.93
C CYS A 233 3.95 17.36 -6.26
N TYR A 234 4.28 16.08 -6.24
CA TYR A 234 3.46 15.02 -5.65
C TYR A 234 4.17 14.49 -4.41
N GLU A 235 3.42 14.37 -3.31
CA GLU A 235 3.93 13.84 -2.06
C GLU A 235 3.17 12.56 -1.72
N TYR A 236 3.92 11.49 -1.43
CA TYR A 236 3.37 10.21 -0.98
C TYR A 236 3.90 9.89 0.41
N PRO A 237 3.07 9.38 1.33
CA PRO A 237 3.54 8.89 2.61
C PRO A 237 4.46 7.67 2.39
N ALA A 238 5.45 7.51 3.27
CA ALA A 238 6.48 6.48 3.17
C ALA A 238 7.01 6.12 4.56
N ASP A 239 6.11 5.85 5.48
CA ASP A 239 6.44 5.35 6.81
C ASP A 239 6.45 3.82 6.78
N PHE A 240 7.62 3.22 6.88
CA PHE A 240 7.82 1.78 6.78
C PHE A 240 9.00 1.33 7.65
N MET A 241 8.97 0.07 8.05
CA MET A 241 10.12 -0.58 8.66
C MET A 241 11.07 -1.08 7.57
N LEU A 242 12.32 -0.59 7.56
CA LEU A 242 13.33 -1.07 6.61
C LEU A 242 14.01 -2.32 7.16
N ILE A 243 13.91 -3.40 6.40
CA ILE A 243 14.66 -4.63 6.65
C ILE A 243 15.62 -4.85 5.49
N ALA A 244 16.88 -5.02 5.78
CA ALA A 244 17.88 -5.32 4.78
C ALA A 244 18.55 -6.66 5.05
N ALA A 245 18.93 -7.40 4.02
CA ALA A 245 19.70 -8.62 4.13
C ALA A 245 20.97 -8.52 3.31
N MET A 246 22.08 -9.02 3.87
CA MET A 246 23.34 -9.11 3.15
C MET A 246 24.08 -10.39 3.49
N ASN A 247 24.89 -10.85 2.55
CA ASN A 247 25.86 -11.90 2.81
C ASN A 247 27.14 -11.27 3.36
N PRO A 248 27.83 -11.90 4.32
CA PRO A 248 29.14 -11.44 4.75
C PRO A 248 30.09 -11.46 3.54
N VAL A 249 30.79 -10.36 3.31
CA VAL A 249 31.79 -10.28 2.23
C VAL A 249 32.89 -11.26 2.56
N SER A 250 33.08 -12.28 1.75
CA SER A 250 34.26 -13.15 1.81
C SER A 250 35.47 -12.33 1.33
N TYR A 251 36.42 -12.06 2.21
CA TYR A 251 37.68 -11.35 1.89
C TYR A 251 38.59 -12.10 0.89
N THR A 252 38.10 -13.16 0.26
CA THR A 252 38.87 -13.99 -0.68
C THR A 252 39.11 -13.36 -2.05
N HIS A 253 38.58 -12.17 -2.34
CA HIS A 253 38.76 -11.47 -3.63
C HIS A 253 39.50 -10.13 -3.54
N LEU A 254 40.23 -9.86 -2.45
CA LEU A 254 41.22 -8.79 -2.40
C LEU A 254 42.61 -9.37 -2.72
N ARG A 255 42.83 -9.68 -3.98
CA ARG A 255 44.17 -9.80 -4.58
C ARG A 255 44.24 -8.99 -5.86
#